data_9cc35b69a5553d85b7ea95caef3f9ee1
#
_entry.id   9cc35b69a5553d85b7ea95caef3f9ee1
#
_cell.length_a   1.000
_cell.length_b   1.000
_cell.length_c   1.000
_cell.angle_alpha   90.00
_cell.angle_beta   90.00
_cell.angle_gamma   90.00
#
_symmetry.space_group_name_H-M   'P 1'
#
loop_
_entity.id
_entity.type
_entity.pdbx_description
1 polymer ?
#
loop_
_entity_poly.entity_id
_entity_poly.type
_entity_poly.pdbx_seq_one_letter_code
_entity_poly.pdbx_strand_id
1 'polypeptide(L)'
;MFKSVISSQKNNFVSLEEFGKNAQSYNAQVIARVWQKYEEKKIKEKGMDFDDLLLKTVLLFQDHKEILDIYQERWKFIHVDEYQDTNTVQYLLTKLLAKKYGNICVVGDSDQNIYSWRGADITNILNFEEDYEGAKVVLLEQNYRSTKNIIEVANHIIRKNKQRKDKNLFTENEDGELISIFESYNDKYEAEF
;
A
#
# COMPACT_ATOMS: atom_id res chain seq x y z
N MET A 1 20.01 6.20 3.27
CA MET A 1 19.58 6.19 4.68
C MET A 1 18.64 7.36 5.01
N PHE A 2 19.07 8.65 5.02
CA PHE A 2 18.18 9.78 5.39
C PHE A 2 16.93 9.88 4.52
N LYS A 3 17.09 9.84 3.19
CA LYS A 3 15.96 9.94 2.25
C LYS A 3 14.91 8.87 2.49
N SER A 4 15.30 7.62 2.69
CA SER A 4 14.35 6.51 2.91
C SER A 4 13.57 6.66 4.22
N VAL A 5 14.22 7.15 5.28
CA VAL A 5 13.52 7.40 6.56
C VAL A 5 12.53 8.56 6.41
N ILE A 6 12.93 9.67 5.81
CA ILE A 6 12.06 10.82 5.58
C ILE A 6 10.84 10.42 4.73
N SER A 7 11.06 9.70 3.63
CA SER A 7 10.00 9.17 2.78
C SER A 7 9.05 8.25 3.55
N SER A 8 9.60 7.33 4.35
CA SER A 8 8.78 6.43 5.19
C SER A 8 7.92 7.21 6.18
N GLN A 9 8.46 8.23 6.86
CA GLN A 9 7.67 9.04 7.78
C GLN A 9 6.54 9.80 7.06
N LYS A 10 6.82 10.40 5.91
CA LYS A 10 5.80 11.07 5.09
C LYS A 10 4.69 10.10 4.66
N ASN A 11 5.05 8.91 4.20
CA ASN A 11 4.11 7.88 3.76
C ASN A 11 3.25 7.33 4.91
N ASN A 12 3.75 7.41 6.15
CA ASN A 12 2.99 7.08 7.37
C ASN A 12 2.25 8.29 7.96
N PHE A 13 2.17 9.40 7.23
CA PHE A 13 1.50 10.63 7.65
C PHE A 13 2.09 11.24 8.94
N VAL A 14 3.38 11.01 9.21
CA VAL A 14 4.10 11.59 10.36
C VAL A 14 4.73 12.91 9.94
N SER A 15 4.44 13.98 10.68
CA SER A 15 5.03 15.30 10.43
C SER A 15 6.46 15.39 10.94
N LEU A 16 7.24 16.35 10.38
CA LEU A 16 8.59 16.66 10.87
C LEU A 16 8.57 17.06 12.37
N GLU A 17 7.54 17.80 12.78
CA GLU A 17 7.41 18.24 14.17
C GLU A 17 7.17 17.05 15.12
N GLU A 18 6.28 16.14 14.76
CA GLU A 18 6.00 14.92 15.50
C GLU A 18 7.22 14.01 15.58
N PHE A 19 7.88 13.78 14.44
CA PHE A 19 9.11 13.00 14.39
C PHE A 19 10.20 13.63 15.29
N GLY A 20 10.37 14.95 15.24
CA GLY A 20 11.34 15.69 16.04
C GLY A 20 11.08 15.56 17.55
N LYS A 21 9.81 15.65 17.98
CA LYS A 21 9.42 15.45 19.40
C LYS A 21 9.75 14.05 19.90
N ASN A 22 9.64 13.05 19.03
CA ASN A 22 9.88 11.65 19.37
C ASN A 22 11.32 11.19 19.13
N ALA A 23 12.22 12.07 18.67
CA ALA A 23 13.59 11.75 18.30
C ALA A 23 14.50 11.63 19.56
N GLN A 24 14.44 10.49 20.25
CA GLN A 24 15.21 10.24 21.48
C GLN A 24 16.68 9.85 21.19
N SER A 25 16.97 9.16 20.09
CA SER A 25 18.32 8.74 19.75
C SER A 25 19.10 9.82 19.00
N TYR A 26 20.42 9.82 19.11
CA TYR A 26 21.29 10.72 18.35
C TYR A 26 21.02 10.65 16.83
N ASN A 27 20.88 9.45 16.29
CA ASN A 27 20.58 9.26 14.87
C ASN A 27 19.23 9.87 14.47
N ALA A 28 18.19 9.68 15.29
CA ALA A 28 16.87 10.28 15.03
C ALA A 28 16.94 11.82 15.05
N GLN A 29 17.69 12.42 15.97
CA GLN A 29 17.90 13.86 16.03
C GLN A 29 18.67 14.38 14.81
N VAL A 30 19.65 13.63 14.31
CA VAL A 30 20.35 13.98 13.06
C VAL A 30 19.40 13.92 11.87
N ILE A 31 18.55 12.87 11.79
CA ILE A 31 17.54 12.74 10.74
C ILE A 31 16.56 13.93 10.79
N ALA A 32 16.06 14.30 11.95
CA ALA A 32 15.15 15.45 12.11
C ALA A 32 15.78 16.75 11.59
N ARG A 33 17.05 17.02 11.93
CA ARG A 33 17.77 18.20 11.44
C ARG A 33 18.01 18.18 9.93
N VAL A 34 18.32 17.00 9.36
CA VAL A 34 18.46 16.84 7.91
C VAL A 34 17.13 17.05 7.22
N TRP A 35 16.05 16.50 7.77
CA TRP A 35 14.70 16.67 7.23
C TRP A 35 14.27 18.14 7.25
N GLN A 36 14.51 18.84 8.34
CA GLN A 36 14.23 20.29 8.42
C GLN A 36 14.92 21.05 7.30
N LYS A 37 16.24 20.86 7.12
CA LYS A 37 16.99 21.52 6.05
C LYS A 37 16.49 21.13 4.64
N TYR A 38 16.07 19.88 4.48
CA TYR A 38 15.50 19.39 3.23
C TYR A 38 14.19 20.12 2.90
N GLU A 39 13.28 20.26 3.88
CA GLU A 39 12.04 21.01 3.69
C GLU A 39 12.28 22.50 3.42
N GLU A 40 13.19 23.15 4.18
CA GLU A 40 13.59 24.55 3.94
C GLU A 40 14.11 24.77 2.50
N LYS A 41 14.93 23.83 2.01
CA LYS A 41 15.47 23.89 0.65
C LYS A 41 14.37 23.72 -0.40
N LYS A 42 13.45 22.76 -0.22
CA LYS A 42 12.30 22.60 -1.13
C LYS A 42 11.44 23.85 -1.21
N ILE A 43 11.15 24.48 -0.06
CA ILE A 43 10.38 25.74 -0.01
C ILE A 43 11.10 26.84 -0.79
N LYS A 44 12.42 27.00 -0.55
CA LYS A 44 13.23 28.00 -1.25
C LYS A 44 13.25 27.80 -2.76
N GLU A 45 13.33 26.55 -3.21
CA GLU A 45 13.38 26.17 -4.63
C GLU A 45 11.98 26.02 -5.25
N LYS A 46 10.90 26.22 -4.48
CA LYS A 46 9.49 25.98 -4.88
C LYS A 46 9.28 24.60 -5.46
N GLY A 47 10.00 23.60 -4.90
CA GLY A 47 9.96 22.20 -5.33
C GLY A 47 9.13 21.32 -4.41
N MET A 48 8.68 20.19 -4.95
CA MET A 48 8.04 19.09 -4.23
C MET A 48 8.72 17.77 -4.61
N ASP A 49 8.79 16.84 -3.67
CA ASP A 49 9.15 15.47 -3.98
C ASP A 49 7.89 14.61 -4.26
N PHE A 50 8.09 13.36 -4.66
CA PHE A 50 6.95 12.46 -4.98
C PHE A 50 6.05 12.19 -3.78
N ASP A 51 6.62 12.09 -2.56
CA ASP A 51 5.84 11.90 -1.34
C ASP A 51 4.96 13.13 -1.05
N ASP A 52 5.47 14.34 -1.35
CA ASP A 52 4.72 15.59 -1.18
C ASP A 52 3.48 15.66 -2.06
N LEU A 53 3.50 15.05 -3.25
CA LEU A 53 2.33 15.08 -4.15
C LEU A 53 1.10 14.45 -3.50
N LEU A 54 1.30 13.38 -2.76
CA LEU A 54 0.22 12.71 -2.03
C LEU A 54 -0.04 13.40 -0.68
N LEU A 55 1.01 13.58 0.13
CA LEU A 55 0.89 14.15 1.48
C LEU A 55 0.25 15.54 1.47
N LYS A 56 0.74 16.44 0.62
CA LYS A 56 0.19 17.81 0.53
C LYS A 56 -1.22 17.84 -0.05
N THR A 57 -1.59 16.88 -0.90
CA THR A 57 -2.96 16.75 -1.36
C THR A 57 -3.90 16.35 -0.22
N VAL A 58 -3.49 15.41 0.63
CA VAL A 58 -4.28 15.04 1.81
C VAL A 58 -4.44 16.23 2.75
N LEU A 59 -3.34 16.95 3.07
CA LEU A 59 -3.38 18.14 3.92
C LEU A 59 -4.28 19.23 3.30
N LEU A 60 -4.16 19.50 2.00
CA LEU A 60 -5.01 20.45 1.30
C LEU A 60 -6.50 20.11 1.45
N PHE A 61 -6.86 18.83 1.31
CA PHE A 61 -8.24 18.39 1.45
C PHE A 61 -8.74 18.41 2.90
N GLN A 62 -7.86 18.26 3.87
CA GLN A 62 -8.22 18.38 5.29
C GLN A 62 -8.44 19.83 5.70
N ASP A 63 -7.59 20.74 5.21
CA ASP A 63 -7.61 22.16 5.59
C ASP A 63 -8.63 22.97 4.77
N HIS A 64 -8.91 22.55 3.52
CA HIS A 64 -9.75 23.25 2.55
C HIS A 64 -10.90 22.37 2.06
N LYS A 65 -11.97 22.34 2.83
CA LYS A 65 -13.17 21.52 2.53
C LYS A 65 -13.83 21.91 1.21
N GLU A 66 -13.81 23.19 0.85
CA GLU A 66 -14.34 23.70 -0.41
C GLU A 66 -13.61 23.10 -1.62
N ILE A 67 -12.31 22.85 -1.51
CA ILE A 67 -11.53 22.20 -2.56
C ILE A 67 -11.88 20.70 -2.60
N LEU A 68 -11.92 20.04 -1.45
CA LEU A 68 -12.33 18.63 -1.36
C LEU A 68 -13.71 18.41 -1.98
N ASP A 69 -14.68 19.29 -1.69
CA ASP A 69 -16.04 19.20 -2.22
C ASP A 69 -16.08 19.22 -3.76
N ILE A 70 -15.24 20.05 -4.41
CA ILE A 70 -15.12 20.08 -5.86
C ILE A 70 -14.73 18.72 -6.42
N TYR A 71 -13.75 18.05 -5.81
CA TYR A 71 -13.30 16.74 -6.27
C TYR A 71 -14.28 15.63 -5.93
N GLN A 72 -14.96 15.68 -4.78
CA GLN A 72 -16.01 14.74 -4.42
C GLN A 72 -17.21 14.84 -5.36
N GLU A 73 -17.60 16.05 -5.80
CA GLU A 73 -18.64 16.23 -6.81
C GLU A 73 -18.22 15.70 -8.18
N ARG A 74 -16.98 15.85 -8.54
CA ARG A 74 -16.42 15.37 -9.80
C ARG A 74 -16.27 13.86 -9.85
N TRP A 75 -15.86 13.25 -8.73
CA TRP A 75 -15.57 11.81 -8.63
C TRP A 75 -16.52 11.15 -7.63
N LYS A 76 -17.73 10.85 -8.10
CA LYS A 76 -18.79 10.23 -7.29
C LYS A 76 -18.59 8.74 -7.05
N PHE A 77 -17.72 8.09 -7.83
CA PHE A 77 -17.37 6.68 -7.73
C PHE A 77 -15.85 6.58 -7.65
N ILE A 78 -15.36 5.96 -6.60
CA ILE A 78 -13.92 5.75 -6.37
C ILE A 78 -13.64 4.27 -6.54
N HIS A 79 -12.71 3.95 -7.42
CA HIS A 79 -12.23 2.59 -7.63
C HIS A 79 -10.73 2.56 -7.37
N VAL A 80 -10.28 1.64 -6.51
CA VAL A 80 -8.86 1.48 -6.17
C VAL A 80 -8.47 0.03 -6.43
N ASP A 81 -7.47 -0.15 -7.28
CA ASP A 81 -6.86 -1.45 -7.54
C ASP A 81 -5.61 -1.64 -6.69
N GLU A 82 -5.21 -2.91 -6.49
CA GLU A 82 -4.05 -3.30 -5.68
C GLU A 82 -4.07 -2.66 -4.28
N TYR A 83 -5.25 -2.64 -3.65
CA TYR A 83 -5.47 -1.89 -2.41
C TYR A 83 -4.59 -2.34 -1.25
N GLN A 84 -4.11 -3.60 -1.24
CA GLN A 84 -3.18 -4.13 -0.26
C GLN A 84 -1.82 -3.41 -0.27
N ASP A 85 -1.45 -2.75 -1.39
CA ASP A 85 -0.17 -2.06 -1.53
C ASP A 85 -0.25 -0.56 -1.21
N THR A 86 -1.40 -0.10 -0.71
CA THR A 86 -1.56 1.30 -0.30
C THR A 86 -0.85 1.60 1.01
N ASN A 87 -0.23 2.80 1.10
CA ASN A 87 0.30 3.34 2.33
C ASN A 87 -0.75 4.21 3.05
N THR A 88 -0.42 4.68 4.26
CA THR A 88 -1.33 5.49 5.10
C THR A 88 -1.82 6.76 4.39
N VAL A 89 -0.96 7.45 3.63
CA VAL A 89 -1.36 8.69 2.94
C VAL A 89 -2.33 8.39 1.80
N GLN A 90 -2.10 7.31 1.04
CA GLN A 90 -2.99 6.87 -0.04
C GLN A 90 -4.35 6.42 0.52
N TYR A 91 -4.33 5.68 1.62
CA TYR A 91 -5.55 5.31 2.35
C TYR A 91 -6.35 6.55 2.79
N LEU A 92 -5.70 7.54 3.42
CA LEU A 92 -6.35 8.78 3.85
C LEU A 92 -6.93 9.57 2.68
N LEU A 93 -6.20 9.67 1.56
CA LEU A 93 -6.67 10.32 0.34
C LEU A 93 -7.94 9.65 -0.20
N THR A 94 -7.92 8.33 -0.28
CA THR A 94 -9.07 7.54 -0.74
C THR A 94 -10.27 7.75 0.18
N LYS A 95 -10.06 7.70 1.49
CA LYS A 95 -11.11 7.91 2.51
C LYS A 95 -11.73 9.30 2.43
N LEU A 96 -10.92 10.34 2.24
CA LEU A 96 -11.39 11.71 2.06
C LEU A 96 -12.25 11.84 0.80
N LEU A 97 -11.80 11.32 -0.33
CA LEU A 97 -12.53 11.40 -1.59
C LEU A 97 -13.86 10.63 -1.55
N ALA A 98 -13.86 9.44 -0.95
CA ALA A 98 -15.05 8.60 -0.88
C ALA A 98 -16.09 9.08 0.15
N LYS A 99 -15.71 9.92 1.11
CA LYS A 99 -16.51 10.26 2.30
C LYS A 99 -17.91 10.79 1.99
N LYS A 100 -18.07 11.58 0.93
CA LYS A 100 -19.36 12.25 0.62
C LYS A 100 -20.43 11.30 0.12
N TYR A 101 -20.07 10.40 -0.77
CA TYR A 101 -21.02 9.50 -1.46
C TYR A 101 -20.94 8.06 -0.97
N GLY A 102 -19.88 7.65 -0.32
CA GLY A 102 -19.66 6.26 0.10
C GLY A 102 -19.52 5.26 -1.06
N ASN A 103 -19.47 5.75 -2.30
CA ASN A 103 -19.36 4.91 -3.50
C ASN A 103 -17.89 4.53 -3.74
N ILE A 104 -17.41 3.57 -2.99
CA ILE A 104 -16.05 3.07 -3.10
C ILE A 104 -16.05 1.58 -3.43
N CYS A 105 -15.19 1.18 -4.34
CA CYS A 105 -14.88 -0.20 -4.64
C CYS A 105 -13.37 -0.38 -4.60
N VAL A 106 -12.89 -1.31 -3.83
CA VAL A 106 -11.47 -1.66 -3.79
C VAL A 106 -11.28 -3.08 -4.28
N VAL A 107 -10.23 -3.28 -5.05
CA VAL A 107 -9.79 -4.60 -5.51
C VAL A 107 -8.39 -4.84 -4.97
N GLY A 108 -8.13 -6.04 -4.49
CA GLY A 108 -6.82 -6.38 -3.96
C GLY A 108 -6.74 -7.79 -3.43
N ASP A 109 -5.55 -8.19 -3.11
CA ASP A 109 -5.24 -9.51 -2.59
C ASP A 109 -4.29 -9.38 -1.40
N SER A 110 -4.79 -9.63 -0.19
CA SER A 110 -3.97 -9.57 1.03
C SER A 110 -2.75 -10.51 0.98
N ASP A 111 -2.83 -11.60 0.21
CA ASP A 111 -1.73 -12.53 0.06
C ASP A 111 -0.62 -12.02 -0.88
N GLN A 112 -0.88 -10.92 -1.62
CA GLN A 112 0.07 -10.31 -2.56
C GLN A 112 0.72 -9.03 -2.03
N ASN A 113 0.53 -8.67 -0.75
CA ASN A 113 1.23 -7.54 -0.14
C ASN A 113 2.72 -7.85 0.01
N ILE A 114 3.53 -7.41 -0.96
CA ILE A 114 4.99 -7.57 -0.98
C ILE A 114 5.73 -6.23 -0.93
N TYR A 115 5.01 -5.10 -0.78
CA TYR A 115 5.55 -3.74 -0.77
C TYR A 115 5.57 -3.07 0.62
N SER A 116 5.52 -3.85 1.71
CA SER A 116 5.64 -3.32 3.08
C SER A 116 6.93 -2.51 3.29
N TRP A 117 8.03 -2.90 2.64
CA TRP A 117 9.29 -2.15 2.64
C TRP A 117 9.22 -0.79 1.93
N ARG A 118 8.17 -0.55 1.13
CA ARG A 118 7.83 0.77 0.54
C ARG A 118 6.75 1.52 1.32
N GLY A 119 6.34 1.00 2.47
CA GLY A 119 5.32 1.60 3.32
C GLY A 119 3.89 1.14 3.05
N ALA A 120 3.69 0.08 2.26
CA ALA A 120 2.38 -0.55 2.12
C ALA A 120 1.92 -1.12 3.47
N ASP A 121 0.65 -0.89 3.79
CA ASP A 121 0.03 -1.35 5.02
C ASP A 121 -1.13 -2.29 4.72
N ILE A 122 -0.93 -3.58 4.97
CA ILE A 122 -1.93 -4.63 4.74
C ILE A 122 -3.21 -4.41 5.57
N THR A 123 -3.12 -3.67 6.67
CA THR A 123 -4.30 -3.42 7.52
C THR A 123 -5.36 -2.59 6.79
N ASN A 124 -4.98 -1.79 5.77
CA ASN A 124 -5.92 -1.04 4.95
C ASN A 124 -6.95 -1.93 4.26
N ILE A 125 -6.52 -3.06 3.69
CA ILE A 125 -7.44 -4.00 3.04
C ILE A 125 -8.15 -4.91 4.05
N LEU A 126 -7.47 -5.30 5.13
CA LEU A 126 -8.05 -6.20 6.13
C LEU A 126 -9.17 -5.50 6.92
N ASN A 127 -9.02 -4.21 7.23
CA ASN A 127 -9.97 -3.42 8.01
C ASN A 127 -11.01 -2.68 7.15
N PHE A 128 -11.05 -2.93 5.84
CA PHE A 128 -11.95 -2.21 4.94
C PHE A 128 -13.42 -2.29 5.35
N GLU A 129 -13.88 -3.45 5.84
CA GLU A 129 -15.26 -3.64 6.30
C GLU A 129 -15.56 -2.88 7.60
N GLU A 130 -14.54 -2.62 8.43
CA GLU A 130 -14.67 -1.80 9.65
C GLU A 130 -14.77 -0.31 9.29
N ASP A 131 -14.02 0.11 8.25
CA ASP A 131 -14.04 1.50 7.78
C ASP A 131 -15.31 1.87 7.01
N TYR A 132 -15.93 0.90 6.33
CA TYR A 132 -17.11 1.08 5.50
C TYR A 132 -18.20 0.11 5.90
N GLU A 133 -19.05 0.55 6.84
CA GLU A 133 -20.17 -0.24 7.33
C GLU A 133 -21.10 -0.67 6.17
N GLY A 134 -21.39 -1.96 6.10
CA GLY A 134 -22.20 -2.53 5.02
C GLY A 134 -21.43 -2.83 3.73
N ALA A 135 -20.11 -2.73 3.73
CA ALA A 135 -19.29 -3.13 2.59
C ALA A 135 -19.57 -4.60 2.21
N LYS A 136 -19.75 -4.83 0.91
CA LYS A 136 -19.95 -6.19 0.37
C LYS A 136 -18.61 -6.74 -0.10
N VAL A 137 -18.17 -7.84 0.49
CA VAL A 137 -16.99 -8.57 0.02
C VAL A 137 -17.40 -9.62 -1.01
N VAL A 138 -16.71 -9.62 -2.14
CA VAL A 138 -16.85 -10.63 -3.20
C VAL A 138 -15.49 -11.28 -3.41
N LEU A 139 -15.40 -12.59 -3.23
CA LEU A 139 -14.19 -13.36 -3.47
C LEU A 139 -14.13 -13.77 -4.96
N LEU A 140 -13.02 -13.43 -5.61
CA LEU A 140 -12.73 -13.83 -6.99
C LEU A 140 -11.79 -15.04 -6.94
N GLU A 141 -12.34 -16.24 -6.82
CA GLU A 141 -11.57 -17.46 -6.57
C GLU A 141 -11.17 -18.19 -7.87
N GLN A 142 -11.86 -17.94 -8.98
CA GLN A 142 -11.50 -18.57 -10.26
C GLN A 142 -10.29 -17.88 -10.89
N ASN A 143 -9.25 -18.65 -11.13
CA ASN A 143 -8.04 -18.20 -11.82
C ASN A 143 -8.09 -18.65 -13.29
N TYR A 144 -7.80 -17.72 -14.19
CA TYR A 144 -7.81 -17.92 -15.64
C TYR A 144 -6.40 -17.94 -16.26
N ARG A 145 -5.37 -17.68 -15.45
CA ARG A 145 -3.99 -17.50 -15.90
C ARG A 145 -3.18 -18.78 -15.83
N SER A 146 -3.31 -19.51 -14.73
CA SER A 146 -2.40 -20.58 -14.34
C SER A 146 -3.05 -21.96 -14.51
N THR A 147 -2.23 -22.99 -14.65
CA THR A 147 -2.64 -24.39 -14.64
C THR A 147 -2.95 -24.89 -13.23
N LYS A 148 -3.61 -26.05 -13.12
CA LYS A 148 -4.03 -26.60 -11.81
C LYS A 148 -2.86 -26.88 -10.88
N ASN A 149 -1.75 -27.46 -11.39
CA ASN A 149 -0.57 -27.74 -10.58
C ASN A 149 0.00 -26.48 -9.93
N ILE A 150 0.04 -25.34 -10.64
CA ILE A 150 0.50 -24.05 -10.11
C ILE A 150 -0.45 -23.56 -9.01
N ILE A 151 -1.76 -23.58 -9.26
CA ILE A 151 -2.76 -23.11 -8.29
C ILE A 151 -2.76 -23.98 -7.02
N GLU A 152 -2.61 -25.28 -7.15
CA GLU A 152 -2.56 -26.20 -6.00
C GLU A 152 -1.36 -25.90 -5.10
N VAL A 153 -0.17 -25.74 -5.69
CA VAL A 153 1.05 -25.40 -4.94
C VAL A 153 0.93 -24.02 -4.30
N ALA A 154 0.42 -23.01 -5.03
CA ALA A 154 0.19 -21.68 -4.49
C ALA A 154 -0.77 -21.71 -3.29
N ASN A 155 -1.90 -22.41 -3.39
CA ASN A 155 -2.84 -22.59 -2.28
C ASN A 155 -2.19 -23.28 -1.09
N HIS A 156 -1.34 -24.30 -1.32
CA HIS A 156 -0.66 -25.03 -0.24
C HIS A 156 0.31 -24.13 0.52
N ILE A 157 1.08 -23.31 -0.18
CA ILE A 157 2.06 -22.40 0.42
C ILE A 157 1.34 -21.30 1.20
N ILE A 158 0.33 -20.67 0.59
CA ILE A 158 -0.30 -19.47 1.16
C ILE A 158 -1.15 -19.76 2.41
N ARG A 159 -1.63 -20.99 2.59
CA ARG A 159 -2.36 -21.41 3.81
C ARG A 159 -1.54 -21.25 5.10
N LYS A 160 -0.22 -21.10 5.00
CA LYS A 160 0.66 -20.84 6.16
C LYS A 160 0.60 -19.42 6.65
N ASN A 161 0.11 -18.46 5.83
CA ASN A 161 -0.07 -17.09 6.22
C ASN A 161 -1.25 -16.97 7.19
N LYS A 162 -1.05 -16.18 8.28
CA LYS A 162 -2.06 -16.00 9.32
C LYS A 162 -2.92 -14.75 9.12
N GLN A 163 -2.34 -13.72 8.51
CA GLN A 163 -3.00 -12.42 8.27
C GLN A 163 -3.55 -12.39 6.84
N ARG A 164 -4.74 -12.97 6.65
CA ARG A 164 -5.35 -13.04 5.32
C ARG A 164 -6.86 -13.15 5.41
N LYS A 165 -7.56 -12.81 4.32
CA LYS A 165 -8.94 -13.27 4.09
C LYS A 165 -8.88 -14.63 3.42
N ASP A 166 -9.54 -15.62 4.02
CA ASP A 166 -9.55 -16.98 3.47
C ASP A 166 -10.24 -17.00 2.10
N LYS A 167 -9.55 -17.57 1.14
CA LYS A 167 -10.02 -17.87 -0.20
C LYS A 167 -9.34 -19.14 -0.71
N ASN A 168 -9.97 -19.82 -1.65
CA ASN A 168 -9.42 -21.03 -2.26
C ASN A 168 -9.44 -20.85 -3.78
N LEU A 169 -8.29 -20.55 -4.35
CA LEU A 169 -8.17 -20.37 -5.79
C LEU A 169 -8.37 -21.72 -6.50
N PHE A 170 -9.14 -21.70 -7.58
CA PHE A 170 -9.30 -22.84 -8.48
C PHE A 170 -9.19 -22.39 -9.93
N THR A 171 -8.94 -23.33 -10.83
CA THR A 171 -8.92 -23.09 -12.27
C THR A 171 -9.55 -24.24 -13.04
N GLU A 172 -10.16 -23.93 -14.17
CA GLU A 172 -10.66 -24.91 -15.15
C GLU A 172 -9.64 -25.22 -16.24
N ASN A 173 -8.46 -24.59 -16.18
CA ASN A 173 -7.38 -24.86 -17.11
C ASN A 173 -6.88 -26.32 -16.92
N GLU A 174 -6.07 -26.79 -17.84
CA GLU A 174 -5.41 -28.11 -17.78
C GLU A 174 -4.50 -28.25 -16.57
N ASP A 175 -4.06 -29.47 -16.27
CA ASP A 175 -3.19 -29.75 -15.13
C ASP A 175 -1.81 -29.07 -15.29
N GLY A 176 -1.31 -29.01 -16.52
CA GLY A 176 0.00 -28.42 -16.83
C GLY A 176 1.17 -29.33 -16.41
N GLU A 177 2.37 -28.78 -16.51
CA GLU A 177 3.58 -29.49 -16.11
C GLU A 177 3.71 -29.60 -14.57
N LEU A 178 4.45 -30.60 -14.11
CA LEU A 178 4.76 -30.75 -12.70
C LEU A 178 5.73 -29.66 -12.24
N ILE A 179 5.60 -29.26 -10.98
CA ILE A 179 6.50 -28.28 -10.36
C ILE A 179 7.88 -28.90 -10.16
N SER A 180 8.91 -28.23 -10.69
CA SER A 180 10.30 -28.61 -10.48
C SER A 180 10.89 -27.83 -9.32
N ILE A 181 11.67 -28.50 -8.47
CA ILE A 181 12.40 -27.88 -7.37
C ILE A 181 13.88 -28.01 -7.66
N PHE A 182 14.57 -26.90 -7.66
CA PHE A 182 16.01 -26.82 -7.83
C PHE A 182 16.63 -26.13 -6.61
N GLU A 183 17.65 -26.75 -6.02
CA GLU A 183 18.43 -26.20 -4.92
C GLU A 183 19.85 -25.93 -5.39
N SER A 184 20.31 -24.70 -5.22
CA SER A 184 21.62 -24.24 -5.67
C SER A 184 22.53 -23.86 -4.51
N TYR A 185 23.85 -23.92 -4.72
CA TYR A 185 24.84 -23.50 -3.74
C TYR A 185 24.90 -21.98 -3.54
N ASN A 186 24.51 -21.20 -4.53
CA ASN A 186 24.44 -19.74 -4.48
C ASN A 186 23.57 -19.18 -5.60
N ASP A 187 23.32 -17.88 -5.53
CA ASP A 187 22.50 -17.11 -6.46
C ASP A 187 22.98 -17.17 -7.91
N LYS A 188 24.30 -17.26 -8.14
CA LYS A 188 24.86 -17.33 -9.48
C LYS A 188 24.52 -18.65 -10.19
N TYR A 189 24.64 -19.78 -9.49
CA TYR A 189 24.24 -21.08 -10.03
C TYR A 189 22.73 -21.25 -10.16
N GLU A 190 21.96 -20.59 -9.27
CA GLU A 190 20.50 -20.54 -9.40
C GLU A 190 20.08 -19.80 -10.68
N ALA A 191 20.78 -18.71 -11.03
CA ALA A 191 20.49 -17.94 -12.23
C ALA A 191 20.92 -18.61 -13.54
N GLU A 192 21.80 -19.63 -13.49
CA GLU A 192 22.23 -20.43 -14.64
C GLU A 192 21.26 -21.57 -14.97
N PHE A 193 20.35 -21.95 -14.03
CA PHE A 193 19.33 -22.97 -14.19
C PHE A 193 18.13 -22.42 -14.97
#